data_4219976177f4c1cf0138931147647677
#
_entry.id   4219976177f4c1cf0138931147647677
#
_cell.length_a   1.000
_cell.length_b   1.000
_cell.length_c   1.000
_cell.angle_alpha   90.00
_cell.angle_beta   90.00
_cell.angle_gamma   90.00
#
_symmetry.space_group_name_H-M   'P 1'
#
loop_
_entity.id
_entity.type
_entity.pdbx_description
1 polymer ?
#
loop_
_entity_poly.entity_id
_entity_poly.type
_entity_poly.pdbx_seq_one_letter_code
_entity_poly.pdbx_strand_id
1 'polypeptide(L)'
;NNKPDILSKCNPDHYKTLNLNLDDSFFSKNYLGFSYIVPGNSEATSQQRFFSTVFRNINIQGKSLYTLESRASLYFLNSNLKEWFYPEFTRSISSSVVDKSKKSRMDFVRYLSLLSQYYKINDESKVAYRYARRMEDYYESYIYSVVNDDDSMLFGKFSDIYPGKDYRNKMDSLSRSIAELNLSRLYTSIIDMDINFFGLIYVELFLKHKIDVNRKEELTREITEKIALLKEDGKHTKTPSMLKYLRTRIKDSIDIYLKYIVR
;
A
#
# COMPACT_ATOMS: atom_id res chain seq x y z
N ASN A 1 35.88 -13.67 -14.70
CA ASN A 1 34.57 -13.74 -14.05
C ASN A 1 33.49 -13.16 -15.00
N ASN A 2 33.13 -13.90 -16.04
CA ASN A 2 32.13 -13.48 -17.04
C ASN A 2 30.72 -13.83 -16.58
N LYS A 3 30.22 -13.17 -15.54
CA LYS A 3 28.82 -13.30 -15.06
C LYS A 3 27.75 -12.98 -16.13
N PRO A 4 27.93 -12.04 -17.08
CA PRO A 4 26.92 -11.76 -18.11
C PRO A 4 26.65 -12.93 -19.06
N ASP A 5 27.66 -13.73 -19.35
CA ASP A 5 27.55 -14.84 -20.33
C ASP A 5 26.79 -16.04 -19.75
N ILE A 6 26.87 -16.26 -18.44
CA ILE A 6 26.11 -17.33 -17.76
C ILE A 6 24.62 -16.97 -17.68
N LEU A 7 24.29 -15.72 -17.41
CA LEU A 7 22.88 -15.27 -17.31
C LEU A 7 22.18 -15.24 -18.66
N SER A 8 22.89 -14.96 -19.76
CA SER A 8 22.32 -15.04 -21.11
C SER A 8 22.05 -16.48 -21.54
N LYS A 9 22.81 -17.44 -21.02
CA LYS A 9 22.64 -18.88 -21.27
C LYS A 9 21.53 -19.52 -20.39
N CYS A 10 21.08 -18.83 -19.35
CA CYS A 10 20.02 -19.31 -18.46
C CYS A 10 18.60 -18.89 -18.90
N ASN A 11 18.40 -18.44 -20.14
CA ASN A 11 17.07 -18.20 -20.69
C ASN A 11 16.34 -19.54 -20.88
N PRO A 12 15.09 -19.71 -20.38
CA PRO A 12 14.31 -20.95 -20.51
C PRO A 12 14.24 -21.49 -21.94
N ASP A 13 14.23 -20.62 -22.95
CA ASP A 13 14.20 -20.99 -24.36
C ASP A 13 15.50 -21.64 -24.82
N HIS A 14 16.60 -21.47 -24.08
CA HIS A 14 17.91 -22.06 -24.39
C HIS A 14 18.17 -23.41 -23.69
N TYR A 15 17.39 -23.79 -22.67
CA TYR A 15 17.59 -25.08 -21.98
C TYR A 15 17.46 -26.27 -22.87
N LYS A 16 16.61 -26.21 -23.90
CA LYS A 16 16.42 -27.27 -24.88
C LYS A 16 17.59 -27.42 -25.90
N THR A 17 18.40 -26.38 -26.01
CA THR A 17 19.55 -26.32 -26.95
C THR A 17 20.90 -26.45 -26.22
N LEU A 18 20.92 -26.42 -24.90
CA LEU A 18 22.11 -26.70 -24.12
C LEU A 18 22.42 -28.20 -24.15
N ASN A 19 23.29 -28.57 -25.07
CA ASN A 19 23.84 -29.93 -25.13
C ASN A 19 24.90 -30.04 -24.01
N LEU A 20 24.44 -30.13 -22.75
CA LEU A 20 25.30 -30.28 -21.58
C LEU A 20 25.71 -31.76 -21.51
N ASN A 21 26.91 -32.05 -21.94
CA ASN A 21 27.51 -33.37 -21.76
C ASN A 21 27.97 -33.48 -20.28
N LEU A 22 26.99 -33.65 -19.37
CA LEU A 22 27.25 -33.79 -17.92
C LEU A 22 27.45 -35.30 -17.65
N ASP A 23 28.63 -35.63 -17.19
CA ASP A 23 28.93 -37.00 -16.75
C ASP A 23 28.55 -37.25 -15.29
N ASP A 24 28.58 -38.46 -14.85
CA ASP A 24 28.26 -38.88 -13.49
C ASP A 24 29.17 -38.21 -12.43
N SER A 25 30.38 -37.80 -12.85
CA SER A 25 31.33 -37.12 -11.97
C SER A 25 30.88 -35.70 -11.67
N PHE A 26 30.18 -35.04 -12.58
CA PHE A 26 29.59 -33.74 -12.33
C PHE A 26 28.48 -33.81 -11.27
N PHE A 27 27.58 -34.80 -11.39
CA PHE A 27 26.51 -35.00 -10.43
C PHE A 27 27.00 -35.43 -9.05
N SER A 28 28.08 -36.20 -8.97
CA SER A 28 28.67 -36.61 -7.70
C SER A 28 29.38 -35.48 -6.93
N LYS A 29 29.76 -34.41 -7.64
CA LYS A 29 30.50 -33.25 -7.07
C LYS A 29 29.61 -32.01 -6.87
N ASN A 30 28.46 -31.96 -7.50
CA ASN A 30 27.55 -30.83 -7.46
C ASN A 30 26.21 -31.25 -6.91
N TYR A 31 25.88 -30.74 -5.72
CA TYR A 31 24.61 -31.01 -5.06
C TYR A 31 23.68 -29.84 -5.23
N LEU A 32 22.42 -30.13 -5.62
CA LEU A 32 21.34 -29.16 -5.55
C LEU A 32 20.61 -29.36 -4.22
N GLY A 33 20.81 -28.46 -3.31
CA GLY A 33 20.12 -28.45 -2.01
C GLY A 33 18.67 -27.96 -2.18
N PHE A 34 17.72 -28.76 -1.69
CA PHE A 34 16.32 -28.37 -1.61
C PHE A 34 15.93 -28.18 -0.16
N SER A 35 15.28 -27.06 0.14
CA SER A 35 14.66 -26.86 1.43
C SER A 35 13.14 -26.98 1.29
N TYR A 36 12.56 -27.92 1.98
CA TYR A 36 11.11 -28.05 2.07
C TYR A 36 10.61 -27.27 3.27
N ILE A 37 9.65 -26.41 3.03
CA ILE A 37 9.03 -25.59 4.06
C ILE A 37 7.63 -26.13 4.27
N VAL A 38 7.42 -26.77 5.42
CA VAL A 38 6.14 -27.39 5.77
C VAL A 38 5.49 -26.56 6.88
N PRO A 39 4.29 -26.00 6.64
CA PRO A 39 3.57 -25.31 7.70
C PRO A 39 3.11 -26.30 8.76
N GLY A 40 3.28 -25.95 10.03
CA GLY A 40 2.86 -26.79 11.17
C GLY A 40 1.34 -26.80 11.43
N ASN A 41 0.57 -26.04 10.65
CA ASN A 41 -0.88 -25.92 10.79
C ASN A 41 -1.56 -26.25 9.46
N SER A 42 -2.70 -26.96 9.51
CA SER A 42 -3.50 -27.35 8.35
C SER A 42 -4.53 -26.30 7.92
N GLU A 43 -4.73 -25.26 8.72
CA GLU A 43 -5.69 -24.20 8.41
C GLU A 43 -5.14 -23.29 7.31
N ALA A 44 -5.93 -23.08 6.23
CA ALA A 44 -5.50 -22.42 5.00
C ALA A 44 -4.95 -21.02 5.22
N THR A 45 -5.57 -20.21 6.08
CA THR A 45 -5.16 -18.83 6.38
C THR A 45 -3.83 -18.81 7.13
N SER A 46 -3.63 -19.74 8.07
CA SER A 46 -2.38 -19.90 8.82
C SER A 46 -1.25 -20.35 7.90
N GLN A 47 -1.51 -21.28 6.99
CA GLN A 47 -0.54 -21.69 5.97
C GLN A 47 -0.13 -20.52 5.07
N GLN A 48 -1.08 -19.74 4.60
CA GLN A 48 -0.82 -18.58 3.75
C GLN A 48 0.02 -17.53 4.49
N ARG A 49 -0.27 -17.26 5.76
CA ARG A 49 0.54 -16.37 6.61
C ARG A 49 1.98 -16.87 6.73
N PHE A 50 2.12 -18.16 6.98
CA PHE A 50 3.41 -18.83 7.10
C PHE A 50 4.22 -18.68 5.78
N PHE A 51 3.65 -19.05 4.64
CA PHE A 51 4.31 -18.92 3.35
C PHE A 51 4.64 -17.47 2.99
N SER A 52 3.75 -16.52 3.26
CA SER A 52 4.02 -15.10 3.06
C SER A 52 5.20 -14.62 3.91
N THR A 53 5.29 -15.07 5.16
CA THR A 53 6.41 -14.75 6.07
C THR A 53 7.72 -15.34 5.58
N VAL A 54 7.71 -16.63 5.17
CA VAL A 54 8.89 -17.30 4.61
C VAL A 54 9.36 -16.62 3.33
N PHE A 55 8.45 -16.34 2.41
CA PHE A 55 8.75 -15.63 1.16
C PHE A 55 9.45 -14.29 1.45
N ARG A 56 8.95 -13.54 2.42
CA ARG A 56 9.54 -12.26 2.81
C ARG A 56 10.92 -12.44 3.44
N ASN A 57 11.11 -13.40 4.32
CA ASN A 57 12.40 -13.68 4.96
C ASN A 57 13.46 -14.12 3.94
N ILE A 58 13.11 -14.93 2.96
CA ILE A 58 14.00 -15.31 1.86
C ILE A 58 14.41 -14.07 1.04
N ASN A 59 13.46 -13.20 0.74
CA ASN A 59 13.72 -11.98 -0.03
C ASN A 59 14.58 -10.94 0.73
N ILE A 60 14.54 -10.91 2.05
CA ILE A 60 15.40 -10.04 2.87
C ILE A 60 16.88 -10.46 2.74
N GLN A 61 17.16 -11.74 2.53
CA GLN A 61 18.53 -12.26 2.40
C GLN A 61 19.11 -12.13 0.98
N GLY A 62 18.25 -11.83 0.00
CA GLY A 62 18.64 -11.64 -1.40
C GLY A 62 18.63 -10.17 -1.83
N LYS A 63 18.28 -9.91 -3.11
CA LYS A 63 17.97 -8.56 -3.57
C LYS A 63 16.64 -8.16 -2.93
N SER A 64 16.69 -7.25 -1.96
CA SER A 64 15.49 -6.86 -1.22
C SER A 64 14.40 -6.35 -2.16
N LEU A 65 13.22 -6.96 -2.08
CA LEU A 65 12.01 -6.43 -2.70
C LEU A 65 11.67 -5.07 -2.07
N TYR A 66 11.05 -4.20 -2.84
CA TYR A 66 10.43 -3.02 -2.25
C TYR A 66 9.37 -3.48 -1.23
N THR A 67 9.24 -2.73 -0.14
CA THR A 67 8.31 -3.04 0.96
C THR A 67 6.89 -3.30 0.46
N LEU A 68 6.45 -2.53 -0.53
CA LEU A 68 5.15 -2.66 -1.16
C LEU A 68 5.00 -3.98 -1.94
N GLU A 69 6.06 -4.44 -2.61
CA GLU A 69 6.09 -5.72 -3.34
C GLU A 69 6.11 -6.90 -2.37
N SER A 70 6.87 -6.80 -1.30
CA SER A 70 6.91 -7.82 -0.24
C SER A 70 5.53 -8.02 0.40
N ARG A 71 4.80 -6.93 0.65
CA ARG A 71 3.46 -6.97 1.23
C ARG A 71 2.37 -7.42 0.24
N ALA A 72 2.62 -7.31 -1.07
CA ALA A 72 1.64 -7.68 -2.10
C ALA A 72 1.20 -9.15 -2.01
N SER A 73 2.04 -10.04 -1.46
CA SER A 73 1.66 -11.43 -1.20
C SER A 73 0.45 -11.58 -0.26
N LEU A 74 0.26 -10.62 0.65
CA LEU A 74 -0.85 -10.62 1.60
C LEU A 74 -2.18 -10.24 0.95
N TYR A 75 -2.17 -9.51 -0.18
CA TYR A 75 -3.40 -9.12 -0.88
C TYR A 75 -4.15 -10.31 -1.49
N PHE A 76 -3.47 -11.43 -1.65
CA PHE A 76 -4.04 -12.68 -2.17
C PHE A 76 -4.56 -13.62 -1.09
N LEU A 77 -4.43 -13.28 0.21
CA LEU A 77 -5.03 -14.05 1.31
C LEU A 77 -6.55 -14.24 1.12
N ASN A 78 -7.18 -13.23 0.50
CA ASN A 78 -8.56 -13.31 0.03
C ASN A 78 -8.65 -12.61 -1.33
N SER A 79 -8.80 -13.40 -2.40
CA SER A 79 -8.82 -12.90 -3.78
C SER A 79 -9.92 -11.86 -4.02
N ASN A 80 -11.04 -11.93 -3.29
CA ASN A 80 -12.13 -10.96 -3.38
C ASN A 80 -11.76 -9.58 -2.83
N LEU A 81 -10.74 -9.50 -1.95
CA LEU A 81 -10.28 -8.26 -1.32
C LEU A 81 -9.04 -7.66 -2.01
N LYS A 82 -8.51 -8.32 -3.04
CA LYS A 82 -7.34 -7.81 -3.77
C LYS A 82 -7.55 -6.38 -4.27
N GLU A 83 -8.68 -6.10 -4.90
CA GLU A 83 -9.01 -4.76 -5.42
C GLU A 83 -9.25 -3.74 -4.29
N TRP A 84 -9.62 -4.18 -3.10
CA TRP A 84 -9.68 -3.32 -1.92
C TRP A 84 -8.29 -2.83 -1.50
N PHE A 85 -7.29 -3.72 -1.47
CA PHE A 85 -5.94 -3.36 -1.06
C PHE A 85 -5.12 -2.68 -2.16
N TYR A 86 -5.38 -3.03 -3.42
CA TYR A 86 -4.60 -2.58 -4.56
C TYR A 86 -5.49 -2.29 -5.78
N PRO A 87 -6.33 -1.25 -5.71
CA PRO A 87 -7.21 -0.86 -6.82
C PRO A 87 -6.40 -0.34 -8.01
N GLU A 88 -6.98 -0.47 -9.20
CA GLU A 88 -6.28 -0.18 -10.46
C GLU A 88 -5.74 1.25 -10.55
N PHE A 89 -6.51 2.24 -10.10
CA PHE A 89 -6.11 3.65 -10.19
C PHE A 89 -4.77 3.93 -9.46
N THR A 90 -4.45 3.19 -8.40
CA THR A 90 -3.21 3.38 -7.63
C THR A 90 -1.95 3.06 -8.44
N ARG A 91 -2.07 2.22 -9.47
CA ARG A 91 -0.94 1.82 -10.33
C ARG A 91 -0.38 2.99 -11.13
N SER A 92 -1.22 3.97 -11.43
CA SER A 92 -0.86 5.16 -12.21
C SER A 92 -0.47 6.36 -11.34
N ILE A 93 -0.73 6.32 -10.03
CA ILE A 93 -0.46 7.42 -9.11
C ILE A 93 0.90 7.22 -8.44
N SER A 94 1.75 8.25 -8.49
CA SER A 94 3.08 8.20 -7.89
C SER A 94 3.52 9.56 -7.37
N SER A 95 4.47 9.57 -6.43
CA SER A 95 5.16 10.77 -5.99
C SER A 95 6.65 10.69 -6.35
N SER A 96 7.26 11.85 -6.63
CA SER A 96 8.71 11.96 -6.70
C SER A 96 9.29 11.71 -5.32
N VAL A 97 10.36 10.92 -5.25
CA VAL A 97 11.18 10.78 -4.06
C VAL A 97 12.34 11.79 -4.18
N VAL A 98 12.96 12.17 -3.06
CA VAL A 98 14.10 13.09 -3.00
C VAL A 98 15.24 12.68 -3.96
N ASP A 99 15.37 11.39 -4.23
CA ASP A 99 16.20 10.88 -5.31
C ASP A 99 15.37 10.84 -6.61
N LYS A 100 15.60 11.80 -7.50
CA LYS A 100 14.86 12.02 -8.77
C LYS A 100 14.81 10.78 -9.69
N SER A 101 15.56 9.72 -9.42
CA SER A 101 15.59 8.48 -10.19
C SER A 101 14.51 7.48 -9.77
N LYS A 102 13.83 7.66 -8.63
CA LYS A 102 12.87 6.70 -8.08
C LYS A 102 11.51 7.35 -7.85
N LYS A 103 10.51 6.88 -8.58
CA LYS A 103 9.10 7.20 -8.33
C LYS A 103 8.56 6.20 -7.30
N SER A 104 7.94 6.72 -6.24
CA SER A 104 7.20 5.86 -5.29
C SER A 104 5.74 5.80 -5.70
N ARG A 105 5.23 4.60 -6.01
CA ARG A 105 3.81 4.38 -6.27
C ARG A 105 2.98 4.64 -5.03
N MET A 106 1.71 5.00 -5.24
CA MET A 106 0.76 5.18 -4.15
C MET A 106 0.56 3.87 -3.38
N ASP A 107 0.86 3.89 -2.10
CA ASP A 107 0.59 2.79 -1.18
C ASP A 107 -0.81 2.93 -0.60
N PHE A 108 -1.80 2.29 -1.23
CA PHE A 108 -3.19 2.46 -0.84
C PHE A 108 -3.50 1.86 0.53
N VAL A 109 -2.86 0.76 0.90
CA VAL A 109 -3.00 0.14 2.23
C VAL A 109 -2.55 1.11 3.34
N ARG A 110 -1.53 1.92 3.08
CA ARG A 110 -1.14 2.99 4.00
C ARG A 110 -2.30 3.95 4.28
N TYR A 111 -3.02 4.39 3.26
CA TYR A 111 -4.19 5.27 3.43
C TYR A 111 -5.31 4.55 4.17
N LEU A 112 -5.67 3.36 3.73
CA LEU A 112 -6.76 2.58 4.33
C LEU A 112 -6.53 2.30 5.80
N SER A 113 -5.33 1.85 6.19
CA SER A 113 -5.02 1.50 7.58
C SER A 113 -5.07 2.72 8.51
N LEU A 114 -4.48 3.84 8.07
CA LEU A 114 -4.45 5.08 8.87
C LEU A 114 -5.86 5.66 9.03
N LEU A 115 -6.65 5.66 7.95
CA LEU A 115 -8.01 6.18 7.96
C LEU A 115 -9.00 5.25 8.68
N SER A 116 -8.82 3.93 8.59
CA SER A 116 -9.62 2.97 9.36
C SER A 116 -9.45 3.17 10.86
N GLN A 117 -8.22 3.37 11.32
CA GLN A 117 -7.98 3.67 12.73
C GLN A 117 -8.54 5.04 13.12
N TYR A 118 -8.34 6.07 12.27
CA TYR A 118 -8.91 7.39 12.51
C TYR A 118 -10.45 7.33 12.60
N TYR A 119 -11.10 6.60 11.69
CA TYR A 119 -12.54 6.41 11.69
C TYR A 119 -13.05 5.76 12.98
N LYS A 120 -12.33 4.74 13.49
CA LYS A 120 -12.70 4.04 14.74
C LYS A 120 -12.54 4.92 15.98
N ILE A 121 -11.47 5.72 16.06
CA ILE A 121 -11.06 6.41 17.29
C ILE A 121 -11.45 7.90 17.27
N ASN A 122 -11.57 8.49 16.09
CA ASN A 122 -11.81 9.92 15.84
C ASN A 122 -10.79 10.83 16.56
N ASP A 123 -9.53 10.40 16.62
CA ASP A 123 -8.42 11.13 17.26
C ASP A 123 -7.14 10.88 16.46
N GLU A 124 -6.68 11.88 15.70
CA GLU A 124 -5.49 11.79 14.88
C GLU A 124 -4.23 11.52 15.71
N SER A 125 -4.19 11.97 16.96
CA SER A 125 -3.02 11.77 17.84
C SER A 125 -2.77 10.30 18.18
N LYS A 126 -3.80 9.48 18.09
CA LYS A 126 -3.76 8.03 18.34
C LYS A 126 -3.39 7.20 17.10
N VAL A 127 -3.53 7.78 15.90
CA VAL A 127 -3.26 7.05 14.64
C VAL A 127 -1.81 6.58 14.61
N ALA A 128 -1.60 5.29 14.38
CA ALA A 128 -0.31 4.59 14.38
C ALA A 128 0.56 4.86 15.62
N TYR A 129 -0.05 5.11 16.78
CA TYR A 129 0.67 5.30 18.04
C TYR A 129 1.54 4.08 18.36
N ARG A 130 2.82 4.29 18.71
CA ARG A 130 3.86 3.27 18.95
C ARG A 130 4.35 2.51 17.69
N TYR A 131 3.87 2.82 16.49
CA TYR A 131 4.28 2.15 15.25
C TYR A 131 5.29 2.95 14.41
N ALA A 132 5.80 4.10 14.86
CA ALA A 132 6.67 4.99 14.07
C ALA A 132 7.85 4.29 13.36
N ARG A 133 8.43 3.24 13.99
CA ARG A 133 9.53 2.45 13.44
C ARG A 133 9.08 1.10 12.86
N ARG A 134 7.79 0.81 12.90
CA ARG A 134 7.19 -0.49 12.59
C ARG A 134 5.93 -0.32 11.74
N MET A 135 5.95 0.66 10.82
CA MET A 135 4.77 0.98 10.00
C MET A 135 4.33 -0.20 9.14
N GLU A 136 5.26 -1.06 8.70
CA GLU A 136 4.88 -2.27 7.96
C GLU A 136 4.07 -3.25 8.80
N ASP A 137 4.46 -3.48 10.06
CA ASP A 137 3.68 -4.35 10.97
C ASP A 137 2.25 -3.80 11.16
N TYR A 138 2.13 -2.47 11.20
CA TYR A 138 0.83 -1.79 11.30
C TYR A 138 -0.03 -1.99 10.05
N TYR A 139 0.55 -1.84 8.85
CA TYR A 139 -0.16 -2.07 7.59
C TYR A 139 -0.56 -3.54 7.41
N GLU A 140 0.29 -4.47 7.81
CA GLU A 140 -0.02 -5.89 7.79
C GLU A 140 -1.12 -6.26 8.78
N SER A 141 -1.08 -5.68 9.99
CA SER A 141 -2.14 -5.87 10.98
C SER A 141 -3.50 -5.42 10.45
N TYR A 142 -3.53 -4.33 9.66
CA TYR A 142 -4.75 -3.90 8.98
C TYR A 142 -5.22 -4.92 7.95
N ILE A 143 -4.32 -5.43 7.09
CA ILE A 143 -4.69 -6.45 6.09
C ILE A 143 -5.27 -7.69 6.77
N TYR A 144 -4.64 -8.18 7.82
CA TYR A 144 -5.15 -9.35 8.56
C TYR A 144 -6.49 -9.07 9.23
N SER A 145 -6.70 -7.90 9.81
CA SER A 145 -7.99 -7.50 10.39
C SER A 145 -9.11 -7.52 9.36
N VAL A 146 -8.85 -7.00 8.14
CA VAL A 146 -9.83 -6.99 7.04
C VAL A 146 -10.08 -8.40 6.49
N VAL A 147 -9.03 -9.20 6.30
CA VAL A 147 -9.15 -10.56 5.74
C VAL A 147 -9.90 -11.49 6.68
N ASN A 148 -9.64 -11.40 7.96
CA ASN A 148 -10.29 -12.22 8.98
C ASN A 148 -11.64 -11.64 9.44
N ASP A 149 -11.96 -10.42 9.04
CA ASP A 149 -13.13 -9.68 9.51
C ASP A 149 -13.15 -9.50 11.04
N ASP A 150 -11.97 -9.22 11.62
CA ASP A 150 -11.79 -9.09 13.07
C ASP A 150 -12.05 -7.66 13.55
N ASP A 151 -12.73 -7.50 14.69
CA ASP A 151 -12.75 -6.24 15.45
C ASP A 151 -11.51 -6.20 16.35
N SER A 152 -10.50 -5.49 15.90
CA SER A 152 -9.24 -5.32 16.64
C SER A 152 -9.25 -4.03 17.48
N MET A 153 -8.32 -3.90 18.43
CA MET A 153 -8.15 -2.63 19.17
C MET A 153 -7.84 -1.43 18.24
N LEU A 154 -7.22 -1.70 17.08
CA LEU A 154 -6.78 -0.66 16.13
C LEU A 154 -7.84 -0.37 15.06
N PHE A 155 -8.50 -1.40 14.55
CA PHE A 155 -9.37 -1.31 13.39
C PHE A 155 -10.76 -1.86 13.71
N GLY A 156 -11.80 -1.22 13.18
CA GLY A 156 -13.17 -1.74 13.26
C GLY A 156 -13.35 -2.95 12.36
N LYS A 157 -14.36 -3.77 12.67
CA LYS A 157 -14.72 -4.92 11.87
C LYS A 157 -15.11 -4.51 10.46
N PHE A 158 -14.52 -5.15 9.44
CA PHE A 158 -14.69 -4.75 8.05
C PHE A 158 -16.14 -4.89 7.57
N SER A 159 -16.82 -5.98 7.96
CA SER A 159 -18.23 -6.21 7.61
C SER A 159 -19.20 -5.20 8.25
N ASP A 160 -18.84 -4.60 9.39
CA ASP A 160 -19.66 -3.57 10.03
C ASP A 160 -19.53 -2.23 9.29
N ILE A 161 -18.32 -1.94 8.77
CA ILE A 161 -18.06 -0.75 7.94
C ILE A 161 -18.73 -0.92 6.57
N TYR A 162 -18.65 -2.12 5.98
CA TYR A 162 -19.14 -2.43 4.64
C TYR A 162 -20.10 -3.62 4.62
N PRO A 163 -21.33 -3.48 5.17
CA PRO A 163 -22.32 -4.53 5.14
C PRO A 163 -22.67 -4.90 3.69
N GLY A 164 -22.93 -6.18 3.43
CA GLY A 164 -23.30 -6.66 2.10
C GLY A 164 -22.21 -6.51 1.02
N LYS A 165 -20.94 -6.30 1.42
CA LYS A 165 -19.80 -6.08 0.50
C LYS A 165 -19.90 -4.79 -0.33
N ASP A 166 -20.54 -3.76 0.19
CA ASP A 166 -20.74 -2.45 -0.46
C ASP A 166 -19.42 -1.72 -0.79
N TYR A 167 -18.29 -2.17 -0.24
CA TYR A 167 -16.97 -1.59 -0.49
C TYR A 167 -16.60 -1.51 -1.97
N ARG A 168 -17.11 -2.41 -2.84
CA ARG A 168 -16.83 -2.40 -4.28
C ARG A 168 -17.46 -1.17 -4.93
N ASN A 169 -18.74 -0.91 -4.66
CA ASN A 169 -19.44 0.26 -5.18
C ASN A 169 -18.79 1.56 -4.68
N LYS A 170 -18.29 1.56 -3.44
CA LYS A 170 -17.56 2.72 -2.89
C LYS A 170 -16.20 2.92 -3.55
N MET A 171 -15.48 1.85 -3.88
CA MET A 171 -14.23 1.92 -4.63
C MET A 171 -14.45 2.46 -6.04
N ASP A 172 -15.52 2.03 -6.72
CA ASP A 172 -15.89 2.55 -8.05
C ASP A 172 -16.28 4.04 -7.97
N SER A 173 -16.97 4.46 -6.89
CA SER A 173 -17.28 5.86 -6.65
C SER A 173 -16.01 6.69 -6.48
N LEU A 174 -15.10 6.25 -5.61
CA LEU A 174 -13.79 6.90 -5.39
C LEU A 174 -13.00 7.03 -6.70
N SER A 175 -12.96 5.97 -7.51
CA SER A 175 -12.27 6.00 -8.81
C SER A 175 -12.85 7.06 -9.75
N ARG A 176 -14.18 7.22 -9.77
CA ARG A 176 -14.86 8.25 -10.54
C ARG A 176 -14.56 9.65 -10.00
N SER A 177 -14.62 9.85 -8.69
CA SER A 177 -14.30 11.14 -8.06
C SER A 177 -12.87 11.58 -8.34
N ILE A 178 -11.90 10.65 -8.35
CA ILE A 178 -10.51 10.92 -8.74
C ILE A 178 -10.44 11.46 -10.18
N ALA A 179 -11.21 10.87 -11.09
CA ALA A 179 -11.24 11.30 -12.50
C ALA A 179 -11.96 12.64 -12.66
N GLU A 180 -13.12 12.84 -12.05
CA GLU A 180 -13.94 14.04 -12.15
C GLU A 180 -13.27 15.26 -11.51
N LEU A 181 -12.56 15.06 -10.38
CA LEU A 181 -11.74 16.09 -9.76
C LEU A 181 -10.46 16.38 -10.55
N ASN A 182 -10.16 15.56 -11.55
CA ASN A 182 -8.94 15.64 -12.36
C ASN A 182 -7.67 15.65 -11.51
N LEU A 183 -7.60 14.76 -10.51
CA LEU A 183 -6.44 14.67 -9.64
C LEU A 183 -5.19 14.21 -10.41
N SER A 184 -4.05 14.81 -10.07
CA SER A 184 -2.78 14.47 -10.70
C SER A 184 -2.40 13.00 -10.51
N ARG A 185 -1.75 12.42 -11.51
CA ARG A 185 -1.13 11.09 -11.40
C ARG A 185 0.31 11.16 -10.92
N LEU A 186 0.94 12.33 -11.00
CA LEU A 186 2.30 12.55 -10.55
C LEU A 186 2.36 13.73 -9.58
N TYR A 187 2.79 13.46 -8.37
CA TYR A 187 2.96 14.43 -7.30
C TYR A 187 4.44 14.74 -7.07
N THR A 188 4.76 15.97 -6.68
CA THR A 188 6.14 16.38 -6.42
C THR A 188 6.66 15.90 -5.09
N SER A 189 5.76 15.58 -4.15
CA SER A 189 6.12 15.05 -2.83
C SER A 189 5.01 14.21 -2.23
N ILE A 190 5.33 13.47 -1.16
CA ILE A 190 4.34 12.74 -0.36
C ILE A 190 3.36 13.70 0.34
N ILE A 191 3.77 14.95 0.61
CA ILE A 191 2.90 15.96 1.23
C ILE A 191 1.74 16.28 0.28
N ASP A 192 2.06 16.53 -1.01
CA ASP A 192 1.06 16.83 -2.03
C ASP A 192 0.08 15.67 -2.18
N MET A 193 0.61 14.44 -2.28
CA MET A 193 -0.21 13.26 -2.45
C MET A 193 -1.12 13.04 -1.23
N ASP A 194 -0.60 13.19 -0.01
CA ASP A 194 -1.36 12.97 1.21
C ASP A 194 -2.52 13.96 1.37
N ILE A 195 -2.30 15.25 1.10
CA ILE A 195 -3.36 16.26 1.20
C ILE A 195 -4.44 16.05 0.14
N ASN A 196 -4.09 15.56 -1.04
CA ASN A 196 -5.08 15.24 -2.07
C ASN A 196 -5.89 13.98 -1.75
N PHE A 197 -5.34 12.98 -1.04
CA PHE A 197 -5.98 11.66 -0.97
C PHE A 197 -6.54 11.29 0.40
N PHE A 198 -5.99 11.74 1.54
CA PHE A 198 -6.51 11.33 2.84
C PHE A 198 -7.98 11.73 3.02
N GLY A 199 -8.32 12.99 2.78
CA GLY A 199 -9.69 13.47 2.94
C GLY A 199 -10.66 12.86 1.93
N LEU A 200 -10.25 12.75 0.65
CA LEU A 200 -11.06 12.13 -0.39
C LEU A 200 -11.42 10.69 -0.04
N ILE A 201 -10.40 9.87 0.30
CA ILE A 201 -10.59 8.48 0.66
C ILE A 201 -11.47 8.35 1.93
N TYR A 202 -11.24 9.21 2.91
CA TYR A 202 -12.03 9.21 4.15
C TYR A 202 -13.51 9.51 3.90
N VAL A 203 -13.80 10.57 3.16
CA VAL A 203 -15.16 10.98 2.86
C VAL A 203 -15.90 9.93 2.03
N GLU A 204 -15.27 9.42 0.97
CA GLU A 204 -15.92 8.49 0.04
C GLU A 204 -16.03 7.06 0.60
N LEU A 205 -14.96 6.55 1.22
CA LEU A 205 -14.95 5.16 1.68
C LEU A 205 -15.49 5.03 3.10
N PHE A 206 -15.09 5.85 4.06
CA PHE A 206 -15.46 5.65 5.46
C PHE A 206 -16.75 6.38 5.83
N LEU A 207 -16.92 7.64 5.44
CA LEU A 207 -18.16 8.38 5.69
C LEU A 207 -19.24 8.09 4.65
N LYS A 208 -18.89 7.48 3.50
CA LYS A 208 -19.80 7.12 2.39
C LYS A 208 -20.52 8.31 1.77
N HIS A 209 -19.95 9.51 1.89
CA HIS A 209 -20.42 10.72 1.24
C HIS A 209 -19.78 10.87 -0.13
N LYS A 210 -20.38 11.71 -0.99
CA LYS A 210 -19.83 12.10 -2.27
C LYS A 210 -19.26 13.51 -2.18
N ILE A 211 -18.23 13.78 -2.97
CA ILE A 211 -17.68 15.12 -3.12
C ILE A 211 -18.49 15.89 -4.17
N ASP A 212 -18.80 17.14 -3.88
CA ASP A 212 -19.42 18.05 -4.82
C ASP A 212 -18.41 18.52 -5.88
N VAL A 213 -18.44 17.84 -7.01
CA VAL A 213 -17.53 18.11 -8.14
C VAL A 213 -17.75 19.49 -8.76
N ASN A 214 -18.94 20.09 -8.59
CA ASN A 214 -19.20 21.45 -9.09
C ASN A 214 -18.34 22.50 -8.36
N ARG A 215 -17.86 22.19 -7.18
CA ARG A 215 -16.98 23.04 -6.37
C ARG A 215 -15.51 22.65 -6.46
N LYS A 216 -15.11 21.88 -7.46
CA LYS A 216 -13.73 21.36 -7.60
C LYS A 216 -12.67 22.46 -7.66
N GLU A 217 -12.97 23.63 -8.22
CA GLU A 217 -12.01 24.73 -8.31
C GLU A 217 -11.71 25.33 -6.94
N GLU A 218 -12.76 25.49 -6.11
CA GLU A 218 -12.60 25.95 -4.72
C GLU A 218 -11.80 24.93 -3.90
N LEU A 219 -12.16 23.65 -4.01
CA LEU A 219 -11.45 22.56 -3.34
C LEU A 219 -9.98 22.50 -3.77
N THR A 220 -9.69 22.59 -5.06
CA THR A 220 -8.32 22.56 -5.59
C THR A 220 -7.50 23.74 -5.06
N ARG A 221 -8.09 24.92 -4.99
CA ARG A 221 -7.44 26.11 -4.44
C ARG A 221 -7.08 25.90 -2.95
N GLU A 222 -8.03 25.45 -2.14
CA GLU A 222 -7.81 25.22 -0.72
C GLU A 222 -6.74 24.13 -0.45
N ILE A 223 -6.75 23.06 -1.23
CA ILE A 223 -5.73 22.03 -1.23
C ILE A 223 -4.35 22.62 -1.56
N THR A 224 -4.27 23.44 -2.59
CA THR A 224 -3.01 24.05 -3.05
C THR A 224 -2.43 24.99 -2.00
N GLU A 225 -3.27 25.84 -1.42
CA GLU A 225 -2.89 26.73 -0.33
C GLU A 225 -2.39 25.98 0.90
N LYS A 226 -3.09 24.89 1.29
CA LYS A 226 -2.66 24.06 2.42
C LYS A 226 -1.32 23.37 2.15
N ILE A 227 -1.11 22.84 0.96
CA ILE A 227 0.16 22.23 0.55
C ILE A 227 1.30 23.26 0.62
N ALA A 228 1.07 24.48 0.15
CA ALA A 228 2.06 25.55 0.22
C ALA A 228 2.47 25.84 1.67
N LEU A 229 1.49 26.04 2.56
CA LEU A 229 1.73 26.25 4.00
C LEU A 229 2.52 25.10 4.66
N LEU A 230 2.18 23.85 4.35
CA LEU A 230 2.91 22.71 4.92
C LEU A 230 4.34 22.61 4.38
N LYS A 231 4.60 23.07 3.17
CA LYS A 231 5.93 23.09 2.55
C LYS A 231 6.82 24.24 3.05
N GLU A 232 6.25 25.29 3.59
CA GLU A 232 7.00 26.36 4.27
C GLU A 232 7.68 25.86 5.55
N ASP A 233 7.11 24.85 6.22
CA ASP A 233 7.77 24.19 7.36
C ASP A 233 8.94 23.30 6.88
N GLY A 234 10.14 23.84 6.96
CA GLY A 234 11.35 23.13 6.57
C GLY A 234 11.61 21.81 7.33
N LYS A 235 11.04 21.63 8.52
CA LYS A 235 11.12 20.35 9.26
C LYS A 235 10.13 19.34 8.67
N HIS A 236 8.93 19.79 8.33
CA HIS A 236 7.91 18.96 7.68
C HIS A 236 8.41 18.42 6.34
N THR A 237 9.03 19.25 5.52
CA THR A 237 9.58 18.84 4.22
C THR A 237 10.77 17.89 4.32
N LYS A 238 11.66 18.10 5.32
CA LYS A 238 12.83 17.23 5.54
C LYS A 238 12.49 15.85 6.12
N THR A 239 11.44 15.75 6.93
CA THR A 239 11.06 14.52 7.62
C THR A 239 9.55 14.24 7.51
N PRO A 240 8.99 14.16 6.28
CA PRO A 240 7.55 14.05 6.06
C PRO A 240 6.95 12.74 6.59
N SER A 241 7.77 11.72 6.81
CA SER A 241 7.35 10.42 7.36
C SER A 241 7.17 10.41 8.88
N MET A 242 7.60 11.46 9.61
CA MET A 242 7.35 11.54 11.05
C MET A 242 5.85 11.52 11.35
N LEU A 243 5.43 10.73 12.35
CA LEU A 243 4.01 10.56 12.71
C LEU A 243 3.32 11.89 13.02
N LYS A 244 4.02 12.84 13.64
CA LYS A 244 3.48 14.19 13.91
C LYS A 244 2.98 14.83 12.61
N TYR A 245 3.83 14.88 11.59
CA TYR A 245 3.49 15.53 10.31
C TYR A 245 2.49 14.71 9.47
N LEU A 246 2.57 13.39 9.55
CA LEU A 246 1.59 12.51 8.93
C LEU A 246 0.18 12.76 9.49
N ARG A 247 0.05 12.84 10.81
CA ARG A 247 -1.22 13.12 11.52
C ARG A 247 -1.78 14.49 11.16
N THR A 248 -0.93 15.52 11.09
CA THR A 248 -1.33 16.83 10.60
C THR A 248 -1.93 16.75 9.19
N ARG A 249 -1.27 16.05 8.26
CA ARG A 249 -1.80 15.88 6.90
C ARG A 249 -3.11 15.12 6.83
N ILE A 250 -3.27 14.07 7.67
CA ILE A 250 -4.55 13.35 7.77
C ILE A 250 -5.66 14.30 8.17
N LYS A 251 -5.47 15.02 9.27
CA LYS A 251 -6.46 15.96 9.80
C LYS A 251 -6.77 17.07 8.79
N ASP A 252 -5.74 17.76 8.31
CA ASP A 252 -5.91 18.90 7.40
C ASP A 252 -6.63 18.50 6.10
N SER A 253 -6.26 17.35 5.52
CA SER A 253 -6.92 16.83 4.32
C SER A 253 -8.39 16.51 4.59
N ILE A 254 -8.70 15.85 5.70
CA ILE A 254 -10.09 15.51 6.07
C ILE A 254 -10.89 16.79 6.30
N ASP A 255 -10.38 17.74 7.06
CA ASP A 255 -11.05 19.02 7.37
C ASP A 255 -11.36 19.82 6.10
N ILE A 256 -10.50 19.76 5.07
CA ILE A 256 -10.74 20.37 3.77
C ILE A 256 -11.90 19.67 3.07
N TYR A 257 -11.81 18.35 2.85
CA TYR A 257 -12.80 17.62 2.04
C TYR A 257 -14.20 17.61 2.67
N LEU A 258 -14.31 17.66 3.99
CA LEU A 258 -15.60 17.73 4.70
C LEU A 258 -16.43 18.98 4.34
N LYS A 259 -15.82 20.07 3.87
CA LYS A 259 -16.51 21.29 3.42
C LYS A 259 -17.17 21.14 2.04
N TYR A 260 -16.79 20.11 1.30
CA TYR A 260 -17.17 19.90 -0.10
C TYR A 260 -17.99 18.62 -0.31
N ILE A 261 -18.63 18.10 0.72
CA ILE A 261 -19.56 16.97 0.59
C ILE A 261 -20.89 17.42 -0.03
N VAL A 262 -21.47 16.56 -0.88
CA VAL A 262 -22.84 16.77 -1.38
C VAL A 262 -23.82 16.69 -0.21
N ARG A 263 -24.59 17.73 -0.03
CA ARG A 263 -25.65 17.81 1.00
C ARG A 263 -26.94 17.13 0.54
#